data_8f80df161c5b34b0054d99111317b238
#
_entry.id   8f80df161c5b34b0054d99111317b238
#
_cell.length_a   1.000
_cell.length_b   1.000
_cell.length_c   1.000
_cell.angle_alpha   90.00
_cell.angle_beta   90.00
_cell.angle_gamma   90.00
#
_symmetry.space_group_name_H-M   'P 1'
#
loop_
_entity.id
_entity.type
_entity.pdbx_description
1 polymer ?
#
loop_
_entity_poly.entity_id
_entity_poly.type
_entity_poly.pdbx_seq_one_letter_code
_entity_poly.pdbx_strand_id
1 'polypeptide(L)'
;MKHVPQITVQEAVKLVKDGDILLQGGFGMTGNPVHLMHALAETKTKNLTFIGNNVGEPGIGGGRLLRNGQIKKMIGSFFTSNHEAVKAAQDGVVAYELLPQGTLAEALRAGGAGIGGFFTPTSAGTVLAENRETKNIKGVEQVFIEGITGNVAFIRAWKADTSGNLQYRMTEQNFNKAMATAADIVIVEVEEIVPVGELEPNAIHTPGCFVDYLVQSTLTLGDLGSSATVSASQNVNEKRMYMAKRALAELEKGDVVNLGIGIPTLVADLIKPENGLILHTENGMLGVGPTPENGGAMEYPVNAGKVPVTALAGCSYFDSADSFAMIRGKHIDVAVMGGLQVDQHANLANWAVPGKPLLGVGGAMDLASGAKKLIITMTHTSKKGASKIVSECTLPLTTKGSVDMIITDMAVFEFIDGQMVLTELIPGTTLEEVRKNTTAHFVEKLR
;
A
#
# COMPACT_ATOMS: atom_id res chain seq x y z
N MET A 1 -9.64 -36.15 5.17
CA MET A 1 -9.15 -34.75 5.09
C MET A 1 -8.24 -34.48 6.28
N LYS A 2 -7.24 -33.59 6.13
CA LYS A 2 -6.41 -33.12 7.25
C LYS A 2 -7.33 -32.51 8.32
N HIS A 3 -7.07 -32.79 9.58
CA HIS A 3 -7.70 -32.08 10.69
C HIS A 3 -6.66 -31.09 11.24
N VAL A 4 -6.96 -29.79 11.20
CA VAL A 4 -6.09 -28.74 11.72
C VAL A 4 -6.42 -28.53 13.20
N PRO A 5 -5.43 -28.68 14.12
CA PRO A 5 -5.68 -28.51 15.55
C PRO A 5 -6.16 -27.10 15.88
N GLN A 6 -7.20 -27.01 16.68
CA GLN A 6 -7.58 -25.78 17.35
C GLN A 6 -6.84 -25.71 18.68
N ILE A 7 -6.07 -24.63 18.87
CA ILE A 7 -5.28 -24.40 20.09
C ILE A 7 -5.64 -23.06 20.72
N THR A 8 -5.25 -22.91 21.99
CA THR A 8 -5.40 -21.64 22.69
C THR A 8 -4.39 -20.61 22.20
N VAL A 9 -4.67 -19.33 22.36
CA VAL A 9 -3.71 -18.27 22.02
C VAL A 9 -2.41 -18.40 22.82
N GLN A 10 -2.48 -18.89 24.07
CA GLN A 10 -1.31 -19.14 24.93
C GLN A 10 -0.45 -20.30 24.44
N GLU A 11 -1.03 -21.32 23.83
CA GLU A 11 -0.29 -22.41 23.17
C GLU A 11 0.34 -21.91 21.87
N ALA A 12 -0.39 -21.13 21.08
CA ALA A 12 0.07 -20.58 19.83
C ALA A 12 1.34 -19.74 19.96
N VAL A 13 1.38 -18.81 20.94
CA VAL A 13 2.53 -17.91 21.11
C VAL A 13 3.79 -18.60 21.62
N LYS A 14 3.69 -19.82 22.21
CA LYS A 14 4.85 -20.64 22.60
C LYS A 14 5.60 -21.23 21.41
N LEU A 15 4.98 -21.25 20.24
CA LEU A 15 5.60 -21.72 19.00
C LEU A 15 6.58 -20.70 18.43
N VAL A 16 6.46 -19.42 18.78
CA VAL A 16 7.40 -18.38 18.38
C VAL A 16 8.61 -18.37 19.30
N LYS A 17 9.80 -18.41 18.74
CA LYS A 17 11.09 -18.49 19.47
C LYS A 17 11.86 -17.16 19.34
N ASP A 18 12.82 -16.99 20.25
CA ASP A 18 13.76 -15.88 20.16
C ASP A 18 14.51 -15.92 18.82
N GLY A 19 14.53 -14.77 18.13
CA GLY A 19 15.22 -14.63 16.86
C GLY A 19 14.44 -15.07 15.62
N ASP A 20 13.22 -15.60 15.78
CA ASP A 20 12.38 -16.00 14.65
C ASP A 20 12.07 -14.85 13.71
N ILE A 21 11.84 -15.21 12.44
CA ILE A 21 11.21 -14.35 11.44
C ILE A 21 9.70 -14.53 11.57
N LEU A 22 9.03 -13.51 12.08
CA LEU A 22 7.58 -13.48 12.26
C LEU A 22 6.92 -12.72 11.11
N LEU A 23 6.09 -13.40 10.33
CA LEU A 23 5.27 -12.81 9.31
C LEU A 23 3.92 -12.39 9.92
N GLN A 24 3.51 -11.14 9.70
CA GLN A 24 2.22 -10.63 10.15
C GLN A 24 1.33 -10.25 8.98
N GLY A 25 0.17 -10.89 8.85
CA GLY A 25 -0.88 -10.52 7.91
C GLY A 25 -1.51 -9.15 8.21
N GLY A 26 -2.29 -8.67 7.27
CA GLY A 26 -3.01 -7.41 7.38
C GLY A 26 -2.43 -6.26 6.54
N PHE A 27 -3.31 -5.30 6.27
CA PHE A 27 -2.99 -4.02 5.65
C PHE A 27 -3.51 -2.90 6.57
N GLY A 28 -2.63 -2.12 7.17
CA GLY A 28 -3.02 -1.34 8.35
C GLY A 28 -3.48 -2.25 9.47
N MET A 29 -4.67 -1.99 10.00
CA MET A 29 -5.29 -2.88 10.98
C MET A 29 -6.28 -3.87 10.36
N THR A 30 -6.65 -3.69 9.08
CA THR A 30 -7.57 -4.59 8.37
C THR A 30 -6.94 -5.95 8.15
N GLY A 31 -7.56 -7.01 8.69
CA GLY A 31 -7.03 -8.36 8.65
C GLY A 31 -5.80 -8.59 9.53
N ASN A 32 -5.52 -7.70 10.50
CA ASN A 32 -4.41 -7.85 11.43
C ASN A 32 -4.75 -8.87 12.53
N PRO A 33 -3.88 -9.85 12.84
CA PRO A 33 -4.10 -10.87 13.87
C PRO A 33 -3.81 -10.31 15.28
N VAL A 34 -4.63 -9.34 15.73
CA VAL A 34 -4.41 -8.54 16.94
C VAL A 34 -4.37 -9.41 18.20
N HIS A 35 -5.23 -10.43 18.30
CA HIS A 35 -5.27 -11.33 19.47
C HIS A 35 -3.94 -12.10 19.63
N LEU A 36 -3.44 -12.69 18.54
CA LEU A 36 -2.15 -13.40 18.54
C LEU A 36 -0.99 -12.45 18.84
N MET A 37 -0.98 -11.26 18.22
CA MET A 37 0.07 -10.28 18.42
C MET A 37 0.10 -9.76 19.87
N HIS A 38 -1.06 -9.50 20.47
CA HIS A 38 -1.16 -9.05 21.85
C HIS A 38 -0.74 -10.14 22.84
N ALA A 39 -1.14 -11.39 22.60
CA ALA A 39 -0.70 -12.52 23.44
C ALA A 39 0.81 -12.76 23.35
N LEU A 40 1.41 -12.62 22.16
CA LEU A 40 2.86 -12.72 21.97
C LEU A 40 3.58 -11.60 22.74
N ALA A 41 3.00 -10.41 22.78
CA ALA A 41 3.56 -9.27 23.51
C ALA A 41 3.65 -9.49 25.02
N GLU A 42 2.84 -10.38 25.58
CA GLU A 42 2.89 -10.76 27.03
C GLU A 42 3.97 -11.82 27.33
N THR A 43 4.64 -12.35 26.28
CA THR A 43 5.73 -13.32 26.45
C THR A 43 7.09 -12.63 26.61
N LYS A 44 8.12 -13.44 26.90
CA LYS A 44 9.51 -12.97 26.96
C LYS A 44 10.25 -13.12 25.63
N THR A 45 9.57 -13.56 24.58
CA THR A 45 10.16 -13.76 23.23
C THR A 45 10.71 -12.43 22.71
N LYS A 46 11.92 -12.44 22.17
CA LYS A 46 12.66 -11.23 21.75
C LYS A 46 13.52 -11.48 20.52
N ASN A 47 14.16 -10.40 20.05
CA ASN A 47 15.05 -10.40 18.88
C ASN A 47 14.36 -10.81 17.59
N LEU A 48 13.03 -10.62 17.48
CA LEU A 48 12.25 -10.99 16.32
C LEU A 48 12.64 -10.15 15.09
N THR A 49 12.71 -10.79 13.92
CA THR A 49 12.61 -10.10 12.64
C THR A 49 11.14 -10.07 12.25
N PHE A 50 10.56 -8.91 12.32
CA PHE A 50 9.15 -8.70 12.00
C PHE A 50 9.00 -8.37 10.51
N ILE A 51 8.12 -9.09 9.80
CA ILE A 51 7.80 -8.81 8.39
C ILE A 51 6.28 -8.60 8.26
N GLY A 52 5.91 -7.43 7.74
CA GLY A 52 4.50 -7.07 7.52
C GLY A 52 4.38 -5.82 6.65
N ASN A 53 3.18 -5.55 6.16
CA ASN A 53 2.92 -4.31 5.42
C ASN A 53 3.29 -3.07 6.27
N ASN A 54 2.90 -3.10 7.53
CA ASN A 54 3.21 -2.13 8.58
C ASN A 54 3.37 -2.86 9.92
N VAL A 55 3.76 -2.14 10.98
CA VAL A 55 3.94 -2.71 12.33
C VAL A 55 2.70 -2.54 13.23
N GLY A 56 1.53 -2.22 12.66
CA GLY A 56 0.34 -1.88 13.42
C GLY A 56 0.32 -0.42 13.90
N GLU A 57 -0.61 -0.12 14.80
CA GLU A 57 -0.72 1.19 15.45
C GLU A 57 0.09 1.25 16.75
N PRO A 58 0.34 2.45 17.33
CA PRO A 58 1.02 2.57 18.62
C PRO A 58 0.32 1.72 19.70
N GLY A 59 1.01 0.68 20.18
CA GLY A 59 0.49 -0.24 21.22
C GLY A 59 -0.59 -1.23 20.76
N ILE A 60 -0.88 -1.34 19.46
CA ILE A 60 -1.85 -2.29 18.90
C ILE A 60 -1.20 -3.11 17.80
N GLY A 61 -1.51 -4.42 17.73
CA GLY A 61 -0.88 -5.35 16.82
C GLY A 61 0.63 -5.45 17.07
N GLY A 62 1.44 -5.48 16.01
CA GLY A 62 2.91 -5.47 16.10
C GLY A 62 3.48 -4.25 16.82
N GLY A 63 2.73 -3.13 16.88
CA GLY A 63 3.11 -1.95 17.67
C GLY A 63 3.30 -2.23 19.16
N ARG A 64 2.60 -3.23 19.71
CA ARG A 64 2.80 -3.66 21.10
C ARG A 64 4.12 -4.41 21.28
N LEU A 65 4.49 -5.28 20.32
CA LEU A 65 5.81 -5.95 20.32
C LEU A 65 6.95 -4.95 20.20
N LEU A 66 6.78 -3.94 19.34
CA LEU A 66 7.75 -2.87 19.16
C LEU A 66 7.97 -2.09 20.47
N ARG A 67 6.88 -1.67 21.12
CA ARG A 67 6.91 -0.95 22.41
C ARG A 67 7.61 -1.76 23.51
N ASN A 68 7.43 -3.08 23.51
CA ASN A 68 8.06 -3.98 24.47
C ASN A 68 9.52 -4.32 24.15
N GLY A 69 10.08 -3.81 23.03
CA GLY A 69 11.45 -4.12 22.61
C GLY A 69 11.68 -5.55 22.15
N GLN A 70 10.63 -6.24 21.68
CA GLN A 70 10.69 -7.62 21.20
C GLN A 70 11.15 -7.72 19.75
N ILE A 71 11.08 -6.63 18.97
CA ILE A 71 11.47 -6.56 17.57
C ILE A 71 12.89 -6.02 17.45
N LYS A 72 13.78 -6.77 16.78
CA LYS A 72 15.15 -6.37 16.43
C LYS A 72 15.22 -5.71 15.07
N LYS A 73 14.45 -6.21 14.10
CA LYS A 73 14.41 -5.70 12.72
C LYS A 73 12.96 -5.69 12.20
N MET A 74 12.59 -4.63 11.50
CA MET A 74 11.33 -4.51 10.77
C MET A 74 11.61 -4.59 9.26
N ILE A 75 10.87 -5.41 8.52
CA ILE A 75 10.87 -5.43 7.04
C ILE A 75 9.43 -5.18 6.59
N GLY A 76 9.21 -4.18 5.74
CA GLY A 76 7.86 -3.85 5.29
C GLY A 76 7.85 -2.67 4.33
N SER A 77 6.66 -2.09 4.11
CA SER A 77 6.49 -1.03 3.12
C SER A 77 6.04 0.30 3.70
N PHE A 78 5.41 0.31 4.88
CA PHE A 78 4.83 1.55 5.41
C PHE A 78 4.78 1.59 6.95
N PHE A 79 5.84 2.10 7.58
CA PHE A 79 5.94 2.25 9.03
C PHE A 79 5.61 3.65 9.54
N THR A 80 5.46 4.65 8.66
CA THR A 80 5.27 6.06 9.03
C THR A 80 3.97 6.36 9.75
N SER A 81 2.96 5.49 9.66
CA SER A 81 1.71 5.64 10.42
C SER A 81 1.88 5.35 11.92
N ASN A 82 2.97 4.69 12.32
CA ASN A 82 3.29 4.41 13.71
C ASN A 82 4.48 5.29 14.15
N HIS A 83 4.20 6.35 14.92
CA HIS A 83 5.22 7.28 15.38
C HIS A 83 6.27 6.63 16.32
N GLU A 84 5.92 5.55 17.02
CA GLU A 84 6.86 4.78 17.84
C GLU A 84 7.87 4.04 16.96
N ALA A 85 7.42 3.50 15.82
CA ALA A 85 8.32 2.88 14.84
C ALA A 85 9.26 3.90 14.20
N VAL A 86 8.73 5.08 13.86
CA VAL A 86 9.57 6.19 13.35
C VAL A 86 10.64 6.56 14.37
N LYS A 87 10.28 6.74 15.63
CA LYS A 87 11.21 7.08 16.70
C LYS A 87 12.24 5.97 16.93
N ALA A 88 11.83 4.71 17.02
CA ALA A 88 12.73 3.59 17.24
C ALA A 88 13.77 3.43 16.12
N ALA A 89 13.37 3.67 14.87
CA ALA A 89 14.27 3.67 13.72
C ALA A 89 15.25 4.87 13.75
N GLN A 90 14.76 6.07 14.10
CA GLN A 90 15.61 7.28 14.24
C GLN A 90 16.67 7.13 15.32
N ASP A 91 16.29 6.55 16.45
CA ASP A 91 17.18 6.34 17.60
C ASP A 91 18.13 5.13 17.39
N GLY A 92 18.01 4.41 16.26
CA GLY A 92 18.81 3.21 15.96
C GLY A 92 18.49 2.00 16.87
N VAL A 93 17.36 2.02 17.56
CA VAL A 93 16.93 0.95 18.48
C VAL A 93 16.45 -0.27 17.71
N VAL A 94 15.81 -0.06 16.55
CA VAL A 94 15.30 -1.12 15.67
C VAL A 94 15.84 -0.91 14.26
N ALA A 95 16.47 -1.96 13.70
CA ALA A 95 16.84 -1.97 12.29
C ALA A 95 15.60 -2.05 11.41
N TYR A 96 15.66 -1.52 10.20
CA TYR A 96 14.56 -1.61 9.27
C TYR A 96 15.03 -1.79 7.82
N GLU A 97 14.16 -2.40 7.03
CA GLU A 97 14.32 -2.53 5.58
C GLU A 97 12.99 -2.20 4.91
N LEU A 98 13.05 -1.36 3.89
CA LEU A 98 11.87 -1.02 3.10
C LEU A 98 11.88 -1.75 1.77
N LEU A 99 10.70 -2.28 1.44
CA LEU A 99 10.36 -2.79 0.11
C LEU A 99 9.12 -2.04 -0.40
N PRO A 100 9.05 -1.72 -1.70
CA PRO A 100 7.80 -1.29 -2.30
C PRO A 100 6.71 -2.33 -2.02
N GLN A 101 5.48 -1.87 -1.83
CA GLN A 101 4.40 -2.70 -1.28
C GLN A 101 4.07 -3.91 -2.18
N GLY A 102 4.03 -3.70 -3.51
CA GLY A 102 3.85 -4.78 -4.45
C GLY A 102 5.06 -5.72 -4.53
N THR A 103 6.27 -5.17 -4.33
CA THR A 103 7.49 -5.98 -4.23
C THR A 103 7.48 -6.88 -3.01
N LEU A 104 7.04 -6.37 -1.85
CA LEU A 104 6.87 -7.17 -0.63
C LEU A 104 5.85 -8.30 -0.83
N ALA A 105 4.68 -7.98 -1.42
CA ALA A 105 3.64 -8.96 -1.68
C ALA A 105 4.12 -10.08 -2.62
N GLU A 106 4.82 -9.72 -3.70
CA GLU A 106 5.37 -10.68 -4.65
C GLU A 106 6.53 -11.49 -4.06
N ALA A 107 7.39 -10.88 -3.22
CA ALA A 107 8.48 -11.59 -2.55
C ALA A 107 7.96 -12.68 -1.59
N LEU A 108 6.88 -12.40 -0.85
CA LEU A 108 6.19 -13.39 -0.02
C LEU A 108 5.55 -14.49 -0.88
N ARG A 109 4.85 -14.13 -1.96
CA ARG A 109 4.26 -15.09 -2.88
C ARG A 109 5.31 -15.99 -3.52
N ALA A 110 6.44 -15.41 -3.97
CA ALA A 110 7.55 -16.15 -4.56
C ALA A 110 8.19 -17.11 -3.54
N GLY A 111 8.53 -16.62 -2.35
CA GLY A 111 9.10 -17.44 -1.28
C GLY A 111 8.19 -18.61 -0.91
N GLY A 112 6.88 -18.34 -0.71
CA GLY A 112 5.88 -19.38 -0.41
C GLY A 112 5.65 -20.39 -1.53
N ALA A 113 5.94 -20.01 -2.77
CA ALA A 113 5.88 -20.91 -3.94
C ALA A 113 7.21 -21.66 -4.21
N GLY A 114 8.23 -21.50 -3.37
CA GLY A 114 9.55 -22.09 -3.58
C GLY A 114 10.34 -21.42 -4.72
N ILE A 115 9.99 -20.21 -5.11
CA ILE A 115 10.69 -19.41 -6.12
C ILE A 115 11.73 -18.55 -5.42
N GLY A 116 13.02 -18.73 -5.77
CA GLY A 116 14.14 -18.09 -5.08
C GLY A 116 14.15 -16.56 -5.19
N GLY A 117 13.52 -15.99 -6.21
CA GLY A 117 13.41 -14.54 -6.41
C GLY A 117 12.95 -14.20 -7.83
N PHE A 118 12.82 -12.90 -8.09
CA PHE A 118 12.32 -12.39 -9.37
C PHE A 118 12.95 -11.04 -9.70
N PHE A 119 12.91 -10.65 -10.96
CA PHE A 119 13.25 -9.31 -11.42
C PHE A 119 11.98 -8.45 -11.55
N THR A 120 12.07 -7.18 -11.16
CA THR A 120 10.96 -6.21 -11.26
C THR A 120 11.47 -4.83 -11.67
N PRO A 121 10.73 -4.07 -12.49
CA PRO A 121 11.07 -2.67 -12.79
C PRO A 121 10.80 -1.73 -11.62
N THR A 122 9.99 -2.15 -10.64
CA THR A 122 9.67 -1.35 -9.45
C THR A 122 10.94 -1.06 -8.67
N SER A 123 11.15 0.19 -8.31
CA SER A 123 12.33 0.74 -7.63
C SER A 123 13.62 0.85 -8.46
N ALA A 124 13.67 0.41 -9.71
CA ALA A 124 14.86 0.57 -10.54
C ALA A 124 15.30 2.05 -10.61
N GLY A 125 16.60 2.27 -10.43
CA GLY A 125 17.18 3.61 -10.40
C GLY A 125 16.83 4.50 -9.19
N THR A 126 16.26 3.93 -8.13
CA THR A 126 15.99 4.61 -6.86
C THR A 126 16.92 4.12 -5.75
N VAL A 127 16.91 4.81 -4.61
CA VAL A 127 17.71 4.42 -3.42
C VAL A 127 17.37 3.02 -2.89
N LEU A 128 16.18 2.48 -3.17
CA LEU A 128 15.78 1.13 -2.75
C LEU A 128 16.38 0.03 -3.65
N ALA A 129 16.95 0.40 -4.80
CA ALA A 129 17.67 -0.51 -5.69
C ALA A 129 19.19 -0.53 -5.43
N GLU A 130 19.70 0.39 -4.58
CA GLU A 130 21.11 0.42 -4.26
C GLU A 130 21.59 -0.90 -3.65
N ASN A 131 22.76 -1.39 -4.09
CA ASN A 131 23.35 -2.66 -3.69
C ASN A 131 22.55 -3.91 -4.04
N ARG A 132 21.54 -3.83 -4.93
CA ARG A 132 20.83 -4.97 -5.49
C ARG A 132 21.30 -5.27 -6.91
N GLU A 133 21.25 -6.54 -7.31
CA GLU A 133 21.49 -6.93 -8.69
C GLU A 133 20.47 -6.27 -9.61
N THR A 134 20.95 -5.67 -10.72
CA THR A 134 20.09 -5.12 -11.77
C THR A 134 20.37 -5.79 -13.10
N LYS A 135 19.35 -5.91 -13.93
CA LYS A 135 19.45 -6.50 -15.26
C LYS A 135 18.52 -5.79 -16.23
N ASN A 136 19.01 -5.52 -17.43
CA ASN A 136 18.14 -5.07 -18.51
C ASN A 136 17.39 -6.27 -19.11
N ILE A 137 16.07 -6.26 -19.00
CA ILE A 137 15.20 -7.30 -19.55
C ILE A 137 14.24 -6.64 -20.54
N LYS A 138 14.35 -7.00 -21.82
CA LYS A 138 13.54 -6.46 -22.91
C LYS A 138 13.58 -4.91 -22.99
N GLY A 139 14.75 -4.32 -22.75
CA GLY A 139 14.95 -2.87 -22.79
C GLY A 139 14.56 -2.13 -21.50
N VAL A 140 14.09 -2.82 -20.48
CA VAL A 140 13.71 -2.23 -19.17
C VAL A 140 14.69 -2.68 -18.11
N GLU A 141 15.26 -1.72 -17.36
CA GLU A 141 16.08 -2.01 -16.19
C GLU A 141 15.19 -2.62 -15.08
N GLN A 142 15.62 -3.73 -14.54
CA GLN A 142 14.92 -4.44 -13.46
C GLN A 142 15.86 -4.78 -12.32
N VAL A 143 15.31 -4.84 -11.12
CA VAL A 143 16.01 -5.11 -9.86
C VAL A 143 15.67 -6.52 -9.41
N PHE A 144 16.66 -7.30 -8.99
CA PHE A 144 16.45 -8.62 -8.39
C PHE A 144 15.95 -8.48 -6.95
N ILE A 145 14.91 -9.24 -6.63
CA ILE A 145 14.32 -9.34 -5.29
C ILE A 145 14.26 -10.80 -4.90
N GLU A 146 14.83 -11.13 -3.75
CA GLU A 146 14.76 -12.49 -3.19
C GLU A 146 13.34 -12.81 -2.69
N GLY A 147 12.95 -14.08 -2.80
CA GLY A 147 11.72 -14.59 -2.19
C GLY A 147 11.82 -14.53 -0.67
N ILE A 148 10.75 -14.13 -0.01
CA ILE A 148 10.69 -14.00 1.46
C ILE A 148 9.94 -15.18 2.05
N THR A 149 10.55 -15.81 3.08
CA THR A 149 9.92 -16.80 3.94
C THR A 149 10.14 -16.46 5.42
N GLY A 150 9.35 -17.05 6.30
CA GLY A 150 9.47 -16.86 7.75
C GLY A 150 9.31 -18.17 8.52
N ASN A 151 9.67 -18.13 9.82
CA ASN A 151 9.50 -19.27 10.70
C ASN A 151 8.05 -19.45 11.12
N VAL A 152 7.38 -18.34 11.47
CA VAL A 152 5.99 -18.34 11.90
C VAL A 152 5.22 -17.24 11.20
N ALA A 153 4.03 -17.56 10.70
CA ALA A 153 3.07 -16.57 10.22
C ALA A 153 1.88 -16.48 11.19
N PHE A 154 1.57 -15.27 11.62
CA PHE A 154 0.31 -14.92 12.24
C PHE A 154 -0.57 -14.23 11.20
N ILE A 155 -1.71 -14.83 10.89
CA ILE A 155 -2.70 -14.31 9.95
C ILE A 155 -4.08 -14.27 10.58
N ARG A 156 -4.98 -13.51 9.98
CA ARG A 156 -6.37 -13.44 10.41
C ARG A 156 -7.29 -13.86 9.27
N ALA A 157 -8.32 -14.65 9.61
CA ALA A 157 -9.40 -15.03 8.70
C ALA A 157 -10.77 -14.75 9.32
N TRP A 158 -11.77 -14.50 8.47
CA TRP A 158 -13.16 -14.44 8.89
C TRP A 158 -13.65 -15.81 9.31
N LYS A 159 -13.57 -16.79 8.40
CA LYS A 159 -13.99 -18.16 8.68
C LYS A 159 -12.87 -19.15 8.37
N ALA A 160 -12.82 -20.21 9.14
CA ALA A 160 -12.05 -21.40 8.84
C ALA A 160 -12.91 -22.65 9.03
N ASP A 161 -12.74 -23.67 8.18
CA ASP A 161 -13.26 -24.99 8.53
C ASP A 161 -12.24 -25.79 9.34
N THR A 162 -12.67 -26.90 9.95
CA THR A 162 -11.79 -27.75 10.77
C THR A 162 -10.69 -28.48 9.99
N SER A 163 -10.68 -28.37 8.65
CA SER A 163 -9.56 -28.79 7.78
C SER A 163 -8.57 -27.68 7.50
N GLY A 164 -8.82 -26.45 8.00
CA GLY A 164 -7.96 -25.30 7.84
C GLY A 164 -8.18 -24.50 6.55
N ASN A 165 -9.25 -24.78 5.79
CA ASN A 165 -9.61 -23.94 4.67
C ASN A 165 -10.08 -22.57 5.17
N LEU A 166 -9.60 -21.49 4.56
CA LEU A 166 -9.84 -20.12 5.03
C LEU A 166 -10.66 -19.30 4.05
N GLN A 167 -11.59 -18.54 4.61
CA GLN A 167 -12.32 -17.48 3.92
C GLN A 167 -12.01 -16.14 4.62
N TYR A 168 -11.55 -15.17 3.85
CA TYR A 168 -11.34 -13.80 4.33
C TYR A 168 -12.56 -12.93 4.01
N ARG A 169 -12.74 -11.87 4.77
CA ARG A 169 -13.82 -10.90 4.54
C ARG A 169 -13.30 -9.70 3.74
N MET A 170 -13.91 -9.44 2.59
CA MET A 170 -13.65 -8.21 1.82
C MET A 170 -12.13 -7.97 1.60
N THR A 171 -11.63 -6.76 1.95
CA THR A 171 -10.21 -6.38 1.81
C THR A 171 -9.28 -6.99 2.87
N GLU A 172 -9.77 -7.87 3.75
CA GLU A 172 -8.93 -8.61 4.70
C GLU A 172 -8.06 -9.69 4.05
N GLN A 173 -8.30 -10.04 2.78
CA GLN A 173 -7.41 -10.92 2.04
C GLN A 173 -5.98 -10.39 2.00
N ASN A 174 -5.82 -9.13 1.66
CA ASN A 174 -4.59 -8.34 1.54
C ASN A 174 -3.28 -9.18 1.63
N PHE A 175 -2.45 -9.02 2.65
CA PHE A 175 -1.23 -9.80 2.83
C PHE A 175 -1.46 -11.18 3.47
N ASN A 176 -2.65 -11.45 4.04
CA ASN A 176 -2.92 -12.69 4.77
C ASN A 176 -2.69 -13.93 3.91
N LYS A 177 -3.17 -13.95 2.66
CA LYS A 177 -3.02 -15.09 1.76
C LYS A 177 -1.54 -15.37 1.41
N ALA A 178 -0.75 -14.35 1.08
CA ALA A 178 0.66 -14.51 0.78
C ALA A 178 1.48 -14.94 2.01
N MET A 179 1.18 -14.39 3.19
CA MET A 179 1.82 -14.79 4.45
C MET A 179 1.54 -16.25 4.81
N ALA A 180 0.32 -16.74 4.55
CA ALA A 180 -0.06 -18.14 4.79
C ALA A 180 0.77 -19.13 3.99
N THR A 181 1.31 -18.75 2.84
CA THR A 181 2.11 -19.64 2.00
C THR A 181 3.61 -19.58 2.30
N ALA A 182 4.06 -18.56 3.03
CA ALA A 182 5.46 -18.17 3.13
C ALA A 182 6.13 -18.52 4.48
N ALA A 183 5.50 -19.31 5.35
CA ALA A 183 6.06 -19.65 6.65
C ALA A 183 6.09 -21.16 6.90
N ASP A 184 7.03 -21.59 7.78
CA ASP A 184 7.15 -22.98 8.21
C ASP A 184 5.98 -23.40 9.12
N ILE A 185 5.46 -22.46 9.94
CA ILE A 185 4.31 -22.66 10.83
C ILE A 185 3.30 -21.53 10.59
N VAL A 186 2.07 -21.86 10.25
CA VAL A 186 1.00 -20.91 10.00
C VAL A 186 -0.09 -21.04 11.07
N ILE A 187 -0.28 -19.98 11.83
CA ILE A 187 -1.26 -19.87 12.91
C ILE A 187 -2.29 -18.81 12.53
N VAL A 188 -3.55 -19.24 12.49
CA VAL A 188 -4.65 -18.40 12.02
C VAL A 188 -5.53 -17.98 13.19
N GLU A 189 -5.65 -16.68 13.40
CA GLU A 189 -6.70 -16.09 14.23
C GLU A 189 -8.01 -16.08 13.44
N VAL A 190 -9.05 -16.71 13.94
CA VAL A 190 -10.31 -16.93 13.22
C VAL A 190 -11.49 -16.35 13.99
N GLU A 191 -12.38 -15.62 13.29
CA GLU A 191 -13.62 -15.13 13.90
C GLU A 191 -14.64 -16.26 14.12
N GLU A 192 -14.76 -17.18 13.16
CA GLU A 192 -15.72 -18.28 13.19
C GLU A 192 -15.09 -19.56 12.64
N ILE A 193 -15.11 -20.63 13.46
CA ILE A 193 -14.68 -21.98 13.03
C ILE A 193 -15.91 -22.81 12.74
N VAL A 194 -15.99 -23.35 11.53
CA VAL A 194 -17.15 -24.11 11.03
C VAL A 194 -16.79 -25.56 10.69
N PRO A 195 -17.75 -26.48 10.64
CA PRO A 195 -17.54 -27.83 10.13
C PRO A 195 -17.07 -27.86 8.67
N VAL A 196 -16.33 -28.92 8.31
CA VAL A 196 -15.96 -29.18 6.91
C VAL A 196 -17.21 -29.30 6.04
N GLY A 197 -17.23 -28.60 4.89
CA GLY A 197 -18.32 -28.58 3.93
C GLY A 197 -19.29 -27.42 4.09
N GLU A 198 -19.15 -26.59 5.13
CA GLU A 198 -19.92 -25.34 5.27
C GLU A 198 -19.35 -24.17 4.46
N LEU A 199 -18.04 -24.19 4.16
CA LEU A 199 -17.46 -23.20 3.26
C LEU A 199 -17.72 -23.59 1.81
N GLU A 200 -18.27 -22.64 1.03
CA GLU A 200 -18.43 -22.81 -0.41
C GLU A 200 -17.05 -22.99 -1.06
N PRO A 201 -16.81 -24.08 -1.84
CA PRO A 201 -15.49 -24.37 -2.40
C PRO A 201 -14.88 -23.21 -3.21
N ASN A 202 -15.70 -22.46 -3.95
CA ASN A 202 -15.23 -21.31 -4.72
C ASN A 202 -14.90 -20.07 -3.87
N ALA A 203 -15.31 -20.05 -2.60
CA ALA A 203 -15.04 -18.98 -1.64
C ALA A 203 -13.88 -19.32 -0.68
N ILE A 204 -13.24 -20.47 -0.85
CA ILE A 204 -12.01 -20.81 -0.12
C ILE A 204 -10.84 -20.05 -0.74
N HIS A 205 -10.34 -19.06 -0.02
CA HIS A 205 -9.25 -18.20 -0.49
C HIS A 205 -7.86 -18.79 -0.20
N THR A 206 -7.72 -19.52 0.92
CA THR A 206 -6.49 -20.24 1.28
C THR A 206 -6.84 -21.68 1.63
N PRO A 207 -6.32 -22.68 0.88
CA PRO A 207 -6.51 -24.09 1.17
C PRO A 207 -5.85 -24.51 2.50
N GLY A 208 -6.49 -25.44 3.23
CA GLY A 208 -6.05 -25.88 4.54
C GLY A 208 -4.68 -26.57 4.59
N CYS A 209 -4.10 -26.95 3.43
CA CYS A 209 -2.76 -27.51 3.37
C CYS A 209 -1.67 -26.55 3.85
N PHE A 210 -1.94 -25.22 3.82
CA PHE A 210 -1.03 -24.18 4.30
C PHE A 210 -1.18 -23.87 5.78
N VAL A 211 -2.20 -24.39 6.47
CA VAL A 211 -2.54 -24.02 7.84
C VAL A 211 -2.15 -25.10 8.82
N ASP A 212 -1.46 -24.74 9.90
CA ASP A 212 -1.04 -25.66 10.94
C ASP A 212 -1.90 -25.60 12.20
N TYR A 213 -2.35 -24.39 12.59
CA TYR A 213 -3.15 -24.20 13.80
C TYR A 213 -4.23 -23.14 13.60
N LEU A 214 -5.39 -23.38 14.25
CA LEU A 214 -6.48 -22.42 14.37
C LEU A 214 -6.57 -21.91 15.81
N VAL A 215 -6.76 -20.60 15.96
CA VAL A 215 -7.01 -19.93 17.25
C VAL A 215 -8.32 -19.14 17.12
N GLN A 216 -9.31 -19.49 17.95
CA GLN A 216 -10.57 -18.74 18.00
C GLN A 216 -10.30 -17.32 18.51
N SER A 217 -10.63 -16.31 17.72
CA SER A 217 -10.57 -14.91 18.17
C SER A 217 -11.64 -14.66 19.25
N THR A 218 -11.23 -13.99 20.31
CA THR A 218 -12.15 -13.52 21.35
C THR A 218 -12.35 -11.99 21.29
N LEU A 219 -11.66 -11.33 20.33
CA LEU A 219 -11.74 -9.89 20.15
C LEU A 219 -12.98 -9.50 19.35
N THR A 220 -13.59 -8.41 19.72
CA THR A 220 -14.63 -7.74 18.95
C THR A 220 -14.01 -6.85 17.87
N LEU A 221 -14.80 -6.43 16.88
CA LEU A 221 -14.33 -5.50 15.85
C LEU A 221 -13.74 -4.21 16.44
N GLY A 222 -14.29 -3.73 17.57
CA GLY A 222 -13.78 -2.54 18.27
C GLY A 222 -12.39 -2.69 18.90
N ASP A 223 -11.95 -3.93 19.15
CA ASP A 223 -10.63 -4.23 19.73
C ASP A 223 -9.53 -4.28 18.67
N LEU A 224 -9.90 -4.30 17.38
CA LEU A 224 -8.96 -4.50 16.26
C LEU A 224 -8.20 -3.22 15.83
N GLY A 225 -8.39 -2.13 16.57
CA GLY A 225 -7.76 -0.85 16.25
C GLY A 225 -8.69 0.12 15.51
N SER A 226 -8.27 1.37 15.39
CA SER A 226 -9.06 2.38 14.75
C SER A 226 -9.05 2.19 13.24
N SER A 227 -10.21 2.10 12.69
CA SER A 227 -10.41 2.59 11.36
C SER A 227 -10.33 4.11 11.38
N ALA A 228 -9.81 4.69 10.34
CA ALA A 228 -9.83 6.14 10.20
C ALA A 228 -11.26 6.65 10.42
N THR A 229 -11.45 7.49 11.41
CA THR A 229 -12.68 8.27 11.51
C THR A 229 -12.79 9.06 10.22
N VAL A 230 -13.96 9.00 9.58
CA VAL A 230 -14.29 9.89 8.47
C VAL A 230 -14.07 11.32 8.99
N SER A 231 -12.94 11.91 8.67
CA SER A 231 -12.69 13.29 9.03
C SER A 231 -13.70 14.13 8.24
N ALA A 232 -14.62 14.77 8.95
CA ALA A 232 -15.54 15.72 8.37
C ALA A 232 -14.77 16.67 7.45
N SER A 233 -15.34 16.95 6.30
CA SER A 233 -14.80 17.76 5.21
C SER A 233 -13.91 18.89 5.73
N GLN A 234 -12.60 18.73 5.56
CA GLN A 234 -11.70 19.88 5.70
C GLN A 234 -12.18 20.93 4.69
N ASN A 235 -12.19 22.20 5.09
CA ASN A 235 -12.42 23.32 4.16
C ASN A 235 -11.47 23.14 2.97
N VAL A 236 -12.00 22.57 1.88
CA VAL A 236 -11.19 22.25 0.70
C VAL A 236 -10.89 23.57 0.02
N ASN A 237 -9.63 23.94 -0.02
CA ASN A 237 -9.14 25.12 -0.74
C ASN A 237 -9.57 25.02 -2.22
N GLU A 238 -10.12 26.08 -2.78
CA GLU A 238 -10.58 26.19 -4.17
C GLU A 238 -9.52 25.71 -5.18
N LYS A 239 -8.24 26.02 -4.94
CA LYS A 239 -7.13 25.56 -5.77
C LYS A 239 -6.99 24.04 -5.80
N ARG A 240 -7.16 23.36 -4.66
CA ARG A 240 -7.13 21.90 -4.60
C ARG A 240 -8.31 21.28 -5.34
N MET A 241 -9.50 21.88 -5.18
CA MET A 241 -10.69 21.45 -5.90
C MET A 241 -10.54 21.63 -7.41
N TYR A 242 -9.92 22.71 -7.85
CA TYR A 242 -9.61 22.93 -9.26
C TYR A 242 -8.70 21.82 -9.80
N MET A 243 -7.60 21.53 -9.12
CA MET A 243 -6.69 20.44 -9.52
C MET A 243 -7.38 19.09 -9.61
N ALA A 244 -8.27 18.79 -8.64
CA ALA A 244 -9.05 17.54 -8.65
C ALA A 244 -10.02 17.47 -9.83
N LYS A 245 -10.74 18.57 -10.14
CA LYS A 245 -11.63 18.66 -11.31
C LYS A 245 -10.84 18.53 -12.62
N ARG A 246 -9.66 19.15 -12.68
CA ARG A 246 -8.82 19.07 -13.88
C ARG A 246 -8.28 17.66 -14.08
N ALA A 247 -7.91 16.96 -12.99
CA ALA A 247 -7.49 15.56 -13.07
C ALA A 247 -8.65 14.64 -13.49
N LEU A 248 -9.87 14.86 -12.95
CA LEU A 248 -11.06 14.13 -13.37
C LEU A 248 -11.35 14.26 -14.87
N ALA A 249 -11.09 15.43 -15.45
CA ALA A 249 -11.30 15.67 -16.89
C ALA A 249 -10.35 14.88 -17.80
N GLU A 250 -9.28 14.29 -17.24
CA GLU A 250 -8.33 13.42 -17.95
C GLU A 250 -8.75 11.93 -17.95
N LEU A 251 -9.80 11.59 -17.20
CA LEU A 251 -10.26 10.21 -17.04
C LEU A 251 -11.38 9.93 -18.04
N GLU A 252 -11.30 8.79 -18.70
CA GLU A 252 -12.26 8.36 -19.72
C GLU A 252 -13.18 7.28 -19.18
N LYS A 253 -14.38 7.19 -19.74
CA LYS A 253 -15.35 6.12 -19.40
C LYS A 253 -14.76 4.75 -19.66
N GLY A 254 -14.77 3.89 -18.64
CA GLY A 254 -14.21 2.56 -18.69
C GLY A 254 -12.81 2.45 -18.11
N ASP A 255 -12.15 3.57 -17.82
CA ASP A 255 -10.82 3.54 -17.18
C ASP A 255 -10.85 2.86 -15.82
N VAL A 256 -9.85 2.02 -15.59
CA VAL A 256 -9.47 1.52 -14.26
C VAL A 256 -8.51 2.52 -13.63
N VAL A 257 -8.95 3.16 -12.54
CA VAL A 257 -8.26 4.30 -11.94
C VAL A 257 -7.81 3.99 -10.52
N ASN A 258 -6.55 4.28 -10.21
CA ASN A 258 -6.06 4.29 -8.83
C ASN A 258 -5.81 5.75 -8.38
N LEU A 259 -6.33 6.09 -7.21
CA LEU A 259 -6.23 7.43 -6.63
C LEU A 259 -5.38 7.40 -5.36
N GLY A 260 -4.26 8.12 -5.38
CA GLY A 260 -3.42 8.32 -4.22
C GLY A 260 -4.07 9.18 -3.12
N ILE A 261 -3.35 9.37 -2.02
CA ILE A 261 -3.81 10.14 -0.86
C ILE A 261 -3.58 11.64 -1.09
N GLY A 262 -4.49 12.49 -0.58
CA GLY A 262 -4.36 13.95 -0.59
C GLY A 262 -5.24 14.64 -1.64
N ILE A 263 -4.67 15.34 -2.63
CA ILE A 263 -5.46 15.95 -3.72
C ILE A 263 -6.18 14.88 -4.55
N PRO A 264 -5.56 13.73 -4.87
CA PRO A 264 -6.24 12.66 -5.60
C PRO A 264 -7.51 12.12 -4.91
N THR A 265 -7.59 12.11 -3.58
CA THR A 265 -8.82 11.67 -2.88
C THR A 265 -10.02 12.57 -3.18
N LEU A 266 -9.80 13.86 -3.47
CA LEU A 266 -10.87 14.76 -3.88
C LEU A 266 -11.44 14.40 -5.27
N VAL A 267 -10.66 13.71 -6.11
CA VAL A 267 -11.17 13.19 -7.40
C VAL A 267 -12.26 12.15 -7.14
N ALA A 268 -12.05 11.25 -6.15
CA ALA A 268 -13.05 10.25 -5.79
C ALA A 268 -14.40 10.89 -5.37
N ASP A 269 -14.35 12.01 -4.62
CA ASP A 269 -15.54 12.73 -4.18
C ASP A 269 -16.32 13.41 -5.35
N LEU A 270 -15.65 13.61 -6.48
CA LEU A 270 -16.23 14.22 -7.68
C LEU A 270 -16.78 13.18 -8.68
N ILE A 271 -16.41 11.91 -8.54
CA ILE A 271 -16.84 10.86 -9.45
C ILE A 271 -18.31 10.55 -9.24
N LYS A 272 -19.04 10.51 -10.35
CA LYS A 272 -20.45 10.15 -10.40
C LYS A 272 -20.65 8.86 -11.21
N PRO A 273 -21.73 8.13 -11.00
CA PRO A 273 -21.99 6.88 -11.74
C PRO A 273 -21.93 7.02 -13.27
N GLU A 274 -22.37 8.19 -13.80
CA GLU A 274 -22.34 8.49 -15.23
C GLU A 274 -20.93 8.61 -15.82
N ASN A 275 -19.91 8.88 -14.99
CA ASN A 275 -18.51 8.87 -15.44
C ASN A 275 -18.06 7.49 -15.89
N GLY A 276 -18.68 6.43 -15.36
CA GLY A 276 -18.40 5.04 -15.75
C GLY A 276 -16.97 4.60 -15.47
N LEU A 277 -16.33 5.18 -14.46
CA LEU A 277 -14.97 4.85 -14.02
C LEU A 277 -14.98 3.66 -13.07
N ILE A 278 -13.93 2.87 -13.09
CA ILE A 278 -13.75 1.71 -12.22
C ILE A 278 -12.60 2.03 -11.25
N LEU A 279 -12.94 2.32 -10.00
CA LEU A 279 -11.90 2.62 -9.00
C LEU A 279 -11.27 1.34 -8.46
N HIS A 280 -9.94 1.34 -8.43
CA HIS A 280 -9.09 0.31 -7.85
C HIS A 280 -8.43 0.86 -6.57
N THR A 281 -8.29 0.03 -5.54
CA THR A 281 -7.47 0.33 -4.37
C THR A 281 -6.49 -0.81 -4.09
N GLU A 282 -5.22 -0.47 -3.91
CA GLU A 282 -4.11 -1.44 -3.88
C GLU A 282 -4.19 -2.45 -2.73
N ASN A 283 -4.96 -2.17 -1.68
CA ASN A 283 -5.18 -3.10 -0.58
C ASN A 283 -6.15 -4.26 -0.93
N GLY A 284 -6.69 -4.31 -2.15
CA GLY A 284 -7.36 -5.49 -2.70
C GLY A 284 -8.84 -5.32 -3.07
N MET A 285 -9.20 -4.24 -3.75
CA MET A 285 -10.58 -4.04 -4.22
C MET A 285 -10.63 -3.33 -5.57
N LEU A 286 -11.50 -3.81 -6.45
CA LEU A 286 -11.88 -3.17 -7.71
C LEU A 286 -13.38 -2.91 -7.68
N GLY A 287 -13.83 -1.74 -8.15
CA GLY A 287 -15.21 -1.31 -8.05
C GLY A 287 -15.54 -0.65 -6.70
N VAL A 288 -14.64 0.24 -6.27
CA VAL A 288 -14.78 1.03 -5.03
C VAL A 288 -15.86 2.07 -5.21
N GLY A 289 -16.82 2.09 -4.29
CA GLY A 289 -17.88 3.09 -4.23
C GLY A 289 -17.59 4.22 -3.23
N PRO A 290 -18.55 5.12 -3.03
CA PRO A 290 -18.39 6.24 -2.11
C PRO A 290 -18.27 5.79 -0.65
N THR A 291 -17.81 6.70 0.21
CA THR A 291 -17.84 6.50 1.67
C THR A 291 -19.29 6.32 2.14
N PRO A 292 -19.57 5.32 3.01
CA PRO A 292 -20.91 5.11 3.53
C PRO A 292 -21.38 6.29 4.40
N GLU A 293 -22.66 6.65 4.31
CA GLU A 293 -23.25 7.78 5.07
C GLU A 293 -23.32 7.47 6.57
N ASN A 294 -23.60 6.20 6.92
CA ASN A 294 -23.72 5.72 8.29
C ASN A 294 -22.92 4.42 8.41
N GLY A 295 -21.82 4.39 9.09
CA GLY A 295 -21.13 3.14 9.24
C GLY A 295 -19.94 3.18 10.17
N GLY A 296 -19.87 2.18 11.05
CA GLY A 296 -18.64 1.78 11.72
C GLY A 296 -17.68 1.24 10.68
N ALA A 297 -16.46 1.65 10.75
CA ALA A 297 -15.44 1.39 9.75
C ALA A 297 -15.12 -0.10 9.52
N MET A 298 -15.48 -0.98 10.44
CA MET A 298 -15.20 -2.42 10.32
C MET A 298 -16.33 -3.21 9.64
N GLU A 299 -17.48 -2.60 9.40
CA GLU A 299 -18.61 -3.23 8.70
C GLU A 299 -18.49 -3.11 7.17
N TYR A 300 -17.59 -2.25 6.70
CA TYR A 300 -17.36 -1.95 5.30
C TYR A 300 -15.93 -2.30 4.89
N PRO A 301 -15.69 -2.56 3.59
CA PRO A 301 -14.33 -2.59 3.09
C PRO A 301 -13.68 -1.20 3.29
N VAL A 302 -12.38 -1.19 3.46
CA VAL A 302 -11.62 0.06 3.53
C VAL A 302 -10.74 0.18 2.29
N ASN A 303 -10.52 1.42 1.84
CA ASN A 303 -9.55 1.70 0.80
C ASN A 303 -8.11 1.74 1.37
N ALA A 304 -7.12 1.94 0.52
CA ALA A 304 -5.71 2.01 0.93
C ALA A 304 -5.42 3.19 1.90
N GLY A 305 -6.26 4.22 1.90
CA GLY A 305 -6.24 5.32 2.86
C GLY A 305 -6.86 4.99 4.22
N LYS A 306 -7.30 3.73 4.41
CA LYS A 306 -8.00 3.25 5.62
C LYS A 306 -9.37 3.90 5.87
N VAL A 307 -9.97 4.47 4.83
CA VAL A 307 -11.30 5.07 4.87
C VAL A 307 -12.33 4.02 4.45
N PRO A 308 -13.45 3.87 5.19
CA PRO A 308 -14.55 3.00 4.78
C PRO A 308 -15.12 3.40 3.43
N VAL A 309 -15.42 2.42 2.59
CA VAL A 309 -15.99 2.60 1.27
C VAL A 309 -17.11 1.59 1.04
N THR A 310 -18.00 1.88 0.10
CA THR A 310 -19.01 0.91 -0.34
C THR A 310 -18.50 0.12 -1.54
N ALA A 311 -19.13 -1.03 -1.81
CA ALA A 311 -18.89 -1.84 -2.99
C ALA A 311 -19.92 -1.52 -4.08
N LEU A 312 -19.46 -1.21 -5.28
CA LEU A 312 -20.34 -1.07 -6.44
C LEU A 312 -20.76 -2.43 -6.97
N ALA A 313 -21.86 -2.49 -7.72
CA ALA A 313 -22.23 -3.69 -8.45
C ALA A 313 -21.09 -4.11 -9.41
N GLY A 314 -20.68 -5.39 -9.37
CA GLY A 314 -19.52 -5.89 -10.10
C GLY A 314 -18.19 -5.73 -9.38
N CYS A 315 -18.19 -5.26 -8.13
CA CYS A 315 -17.00 -5.21 -7.29
C CYS A 315 -16.36 -6.60 -7.13
N SER A 316 -15.03 -6.62 -7.02
CA SER A 316 -14.27 -7.82 -6.66
C SER A 316 -13.24 -7.51 -5.59
N TYR A 317 -12.97 -8.53 -4.74
CA TYR A 317 -11.95 -8.50 -3.70
C TYR A 317 -10.85 -9.50 -4.02
N PHE A 318 -9.61 -9.16 -3.73
CA PHE A 318 -8.43 -9.98 -4.00
C PHE A 318 -7.32 -9.66 -3.00
N ASP A 319 -6.27 -10.48 -3.00
CA ASP A 319 -5.12 -10.25 -2.15
C ASP A 319 -4.16 -9.17 -2.71
N SER A 320 -3.16 -8.80 -1.91
CA SER A 320 -2.19 -7.77 -2.31
C SER A 320 -1.32 -8.22 -3.48
N ALA A 321 -0.98 -9.50 -3.61
CA ALA A 321 -0.16 -9.97 -4.74
C ALA A 321 -0.92 -9.83 -6.06
N ASP A 322 -2.19 -10.20 -6.11
CA ASP A 322 -3.05 -10.03 -7.27
C ASP A 322 -3.27 -8.55 -7.59
N SER A 323 -3.52 -7.72 -6.56
CA SER A 323 -3.67 -6.27 -6.71
C SER A 323 -2.46 -5.63 -7.39
N PHE A 324 -1.27 -5.91 -6.88
CA PHE A 324 -0.04 -5.36 -7.43
C PHE A 324 0.37 -6.01 -8.76
N ALA A 325 -0.06 -7.24 -9.05
CA ALA A 325 0.07 -7.84 -10.38
C ALA A 325 -0.75 -7.06 -11.41
N MET A 326 -1.97 -6.62 -11.08
CA MET A 326 -2.78 -5.74 -11.95
C MET A 326 -2.03 -4.42 -12.24
N ILE A 327 -1.44 -3.82 -11.21
CA ILE A 327 -0.68 -2.57 -11.36
C ILE A 327 0.54 -2.79 -12.26
N ARG A 328 1.45 -3.71 -11.91
CA ARG A 328 2.68 -3.98 -12.67
C ARG A 328 2.41 -4.53 -14.07
N GLY A 329 1.31 -5.27 -14.22
CA GLY A 329 0.84 -5.83 -15.50
C GLY A 329 0.17 -4.81 -16.42
N LYS A 330 0.13 -3.52 -16.06
CA LYS A 330 -0.47 -2.43 -16.82
C LYS A 330 -1.98 -2.59 -17.05
N HIS A 331 -2.69 -3.14 -16.04
CA HIS A 331 -4.15 -3.21 -16.06
C HIS A 331 -4.81 -2.02 -15.35
N ILE A 332 -4.03 -1.10 -14.81
CA ILE A 332 -4.48 0.20 -14.32
C ILE A 332 -4.25 1.23 -15.42
N ASP A 333 -5.33 1.84 -15.90
CA ASP A 333 -5.26 2.79 -17.01
C ASP A 333 -4.66 4.12 -16.55
N VAL A 334 -5.14 4.66 -15.42
CA VAL A 334 -4.67 5.93 -14.89
C VAL A 334 -4.38 5.81 -13.38
N ALA A 335 -3.19 6.27 -12.99
CA ALA A 335 -2.87 6.57 -11.59
C ALA A 335 -2.79 8.09 -11.39
N VAL A 336 -3.56 8.61 -10.42
CA VAL A 336 -3.47 10.02 -10.01
C VAL A 336 -2.78 10.07 -8.66
N MET A 337 -1.61 10.69 -8.58
CA MET A 337 -0.78 10.67 -7.37
C MET A 337 -0.38 12.08 -6.93
N GLY A 338 -0.07 12.21 -5.65
CA GLY A 338 0.55 13.42 -5.12
C GLY A 338 2.05 13.47 -5.42
N GLY A 339 2.63 14.70 -5.52
CA GLY A 339 4.06 14.90 -5.76
C GLY A 339 4.72 15.84 -4.75
N LEU A 340 5.98 15.59 -4.44
CA LEU A 340 6.86 16.51 -3.73
C LEU A 340 7.73 17.29 -4.72
N GLN A 341 8.30 16.60 -5.71
CA GLN A 341 9.03 17.17 -6.85
C GLN A 341 8.76 16.33 -8.10
N VAL A 342 8.71 16.99 -9.26
CA VAL A 342 8.82 16.38 -10.58
C VAL A 342 9.85 17.16 -11.37
N ASP A 343 10.74 16.48 -12.11
CA ASP A 343 11.74 17.15 -12.91
C ASP A 343 11.45 17.10 -14.42
N GLN A 344 12.26 17.83 -15.18
CA GLN A 344 12.13 17.94 -16.64
C GLN A 344 12.33 16.63 -17.41
N HIS A 345 12.78 15.57 -16.72
CA HIS A 345 12.99 14.22 -17.28
C HIS A 345 11.87 13.24 -16.88
N ALA A 346 10.71 13.77 -16.44
CA ALA A 346 9.58 12.98 -15.97
C ALA A 346 9.87 12.09 -14.74
N ASN A 347 10.90 12.41 -13.95
CA ASN A 347 11.18 11.73 -12.70
C ASN A 347 10.27 12.27 -11.59
N LEU A 348 9.83 11.39 -10.70
CA LEU A 348 8.95 11.73 -9.58
C LEU A 348 9.66 11.46 -8.24
N ALA A 349 9.53 12.39 -7.30
CA ALA A 349 9.80 12.17 -5.88
C ALA A 349 8.53 12.51 -5.06
N ASN A 350 8.02 11.55 -4.29
CA ASN A 350 6.77 11.75 -3.54
C ASN A 350 6.69 11.06 -2.17
N TRP A 351 7.73 10.33 -1.72
CA TRP A 351 7.60 9.48 -0.53
C TRP A 351 8.58 9.82 0.60
N ALA A 352 9.68 10.50 0.30
CA ALA A 352 10.76 10.72 1.26
C ALA A 352 11.25 12.16 1.28
N VAL A 353 11.57 12.65 2.47
CA VAL A 353 12.16 13.99 2.69
C VAL A 353 13.50 13.81 3.41
N PRO A 354 14.58 14.47 2.98
CA PRO A 354 15.90 14.39 3.61
C PRO A 354 15.86 14.69 5.11
N GLY A 355 16.72 14.01 5.87
CA GLY A 355 16.85 14.18 7.32
C GLY A 355 15.77 13.47 8.15
N LYS A 356 14.92 12.69 7.51
CA LYS A 356 13.97 11.78 8.18
C LYS A 356 14.23 10.35 7.76
N PRO A 357 13.94 9.34 8.63
CA PRO A 357 14.05 7.94 8.23
C PRO A 357 13.16 7.65 7.02
N LEU A 358 13.66 6.85 6.10
CA LEU A 358 12.92 6.37 4.93
C LEU A 358 12.06 5.18 5.38
N LEU A 359 10.83 5.43 5.84
CA LEU A 359 9.99 4.43 6.53
C LEU A 359 8.64 4.19 5.86
N GLY A 360 8.37 4.78 4.69
CA GLY A 360 7.05 4.64 4.10
C GLY A 360 7.00 4.90 2.60
N VAL A 361 7.36 3.91 1.80
CA VAL A 361 7.20 3.98 0.34
C VAL A 361 5.78 3.57 -0.08
N GLY A 362 5.15 2.64 0.64
CA GLY A 362 3.84 2.10 0.29
C GLY A 362 3.80 1.55 -1.14
N GLY A 363 2.67 1.73 -1.83
CA GLY A 363 2.47 1.33 -3.22
C GLY A 363 2.92 2.35 -4.27
N ALA A 364 3.54 3.47 -3.86
CA ALA A 364 3.82 4.58 -4.76
C ALA A 364 4.75 4.20 -5.93
N MET A 365 5.80 3.41 -5.68
CA MET A 365 6.73 2.99 -6.73
C MET A 365 6.09 2.01 -7.71
N ASP A 366 5.25 1.09 -7.23
CA ASP A 366 4.53 0.15 -8.08
C ASP A 366 3.54 0.89 -8.99
N LEU A 367 2.74 1.79 -8.42
CA LEU A 367 1.77 2.60 -9.18
C LEU A 367 2.46 3.50 -10.21
N ALA A 368 3.53 4.18 -9.83
CA ALA A 368 4.23 5.11 -10.69
C ALA A 368 4.95 4.41 -11.87
N SER A 369 5.38 3.15 -11.71
CA SER A 369 6.04 2.38 -12.78
C SER A 369 5.07 1.49 -13.56
N GLY A 370 3.90 1.17 -13.01
CA GLY A 370 2.98 0.17 -13.55
C GLY A 370 1.74 0.72 -14.25
N ALA A 371 1.21 1.88 -13.87
CA ALA A 371 0.05 2.47 -14.54
C ALA A 371 0.36 2.84 -16.00
N LYS A 372 -0.65 2.83 -16.87
CA LYS A 372 -0.47 3.23 -18.28
C LYS A 372 -0.30 4.75 -18.43
N LYS A 373 -0.98 5.54 -17.58
CA LYS A 373 -0.86 7.01 -17.52
C LYS A 373 -0.68 7.43 -16.06
N LEU A 374 0.35 8.22 -15.80
CA LEU A 374 0.66 8.76 -14.47
C LEU A 374 0.43 10.27 -14.42
N ILE A 375 -0.57 10.69 -13.67
CA ILE A 375 -0.92 12.10 -13.45
C ILE A 375 -0.47 12.50 -12.05
N ILE A 376 0.32 13.56 -11.94
CA ILE A 376 0.76 14.11 -10.66
C ILE A 376 -0.01 15.38 -10.34
N THR A 377 -0.67 15.41 -9.18
CA THR A 377 -1.35 16.60 -8.65
C THR A 377 -0.57 17.15 -7.45
N MET A 378 -0.14 18.39 -7.52
CA MET A 378 0.64 19.02 -6.43
C MET A 378 0.56 20.54 -6.51
N THR A 379 0.81 21.25 -5.39
CA THR A 379 1.03 22.69 -5.47
C THR A 379 2.30 22.99 -6.27
N HIS A 380 2.31 24.06 -7.05
CA HIS A 380 3.42 24.45 -7.93
C HIS A 380 4.69 24.75 -7.14
N THR A 381 4.51 25.41 -6.00
CA THR A 381 5.61 25.75 -5.08
C THR A 381 5.40 25.12 -3.70
N SER A 382 6.48 25.03 -2.96
CA SER A 382 6.46 24.67 -1.54
C SER A 382 5.87 25.83 -0.70
N LYS A 383 5.57 25.58 0.57
CA LYS A 383 5.13 26.62 1.52
C LYS A 383 6.14 27.76 1.67
N LYS A 384 7.41 27.52 1.33
CA LYS A 384 8.52 28.50 1.37
C LYS A 384 8.76 29.18 0.02
N GLY A 385 7.93 28.93 -0.98
CA GLY A 385 8.03 29.51 -2.32
C GLY A 385 9.01 28.84 -3.27
N ALA A 386 9.67 27.73 -2.86
CA ALA A 386 10.56 27.00 -3.76
C ALA A 386 9.77 26.20 -4.78
N SER A 387 10.22 26.16 -6.03
CA SER A 387 9.66 25.35 -7.10
C SER A 387 9.61 23.87 -6.73
N LYS A 388 8.53 23.20 -7.13
CA LYS A 388 8.40 21.73 -7.07
C LYS A 388 8.50 21.09 -8.46
N ILE A 389 8.49 21.92 -9.51
CA ILE A 389 8.79 21.50 -10.89
C ILE A 389 10.23 21.96 -11.16
N VAL A 390 11.15 21.01 -11.11
CA VAL A 390 12.58 21.29 -11.01
C VAL A 390 13.36 20.78 -12.21
N SER A 391 14.57 21.33 -12.44
CA SER A 391 15.47 20.81 -13.48
C SER A 391 15.88 19.37 -13.20
N GLU A 392 16.16 19.06 -11.94
CA GLU A 392 16.50 17.72 -11.47
C GLU A 392 15.96 17.53 -10.04
N CYS A 393 15.36 16.38 -9.77
CA CYS A 393 14.85 16.04 -8.43
C CYS A 393 16.01 15.98 -7.42
N THR A 394 15.84 16.67 -6.30
CA THR A 394 16.79 16.65 -5.18
C THR A 394 16.36 15.74 -4.03
N LEU A 395 15.09 15.29 -4.08
CA LEU A 395 14.51 14.33 -3.14
C LEU A 395 14.66 12.91 -3.66
N PRO A 396 14.65 11.89 -2.77
CA PRO A 396 14.69 10.49 -3.18
C PRO A 396 13.58 10.16 -4.19
N LEU A 397 13.99 9.58 -5.32
CA LEU A 397 13.07 9.27 -6.41
C LEU A 397 12.10 8.16 -6.03
N THR A 398 10.88 8.28 -6.54
CA THR A 398 9.85 7.25 -6.57
C THR A 398 9.96 6.42 -7.85
N THR A 399 10.19 7.10 -8.98
CA THR A 399 10.34 6.51 -10.30
C THR A 399 11.11 7.43 -11.23
N LYS A 400 11.67 6.86 -12.30
CA LYS A 400 12.36 7.60 -13.38
C LYS A 400 11.53 7.57 -14.66
N GLY A 401 11.39 8.73 -15.30
CA GLY A 401 10.86 8.86 -16.66
C GLY A 401 9.42 8.37 -16.84
N SER A 402 8.59 8.38 -15.78
CA SER A 402 7.25 7.75 -15.81
C SER A 402 6.11 8.75 -15.74
N VAL A 403 6.36 10.03 -15.43
CA VAL A 403 5.29 11.02 -15.32
C VAL A 403 4.82 11.43 -16.70
N ASP A 404 3.49 11.33 -16.95
CA ASP A 404 2.88 11.76 -18.20
C ASP A 404 2.33 13.19 -18.11
N MET A 405 1.80 13.57 -16.93
CA MET A 405 1.17 14.88 -16.74
C MET A 405 1.37 15.40 -15.33
N ILE A 406 1.53 16.72 -15.20
CA ILE A 406 1.58 17.44 -13.93
C ILE A 406 0.47 18.47 -13.91
N ILE A 407 -0.40 18.41 -12.91
CA ILE A 407 -1.47 19.41 -12.67
C ILE A 407 -1.13 20.13 -11.37
N THR A 408 -0.95 21.45 -11.46
CA THR A 408 -0.66 22.29 -10.29
C THR A 408 -1.75 23.32 -10.08
N ASP A 409 -1.63 24.11 -9.03
CA ASP A 409 -2.48 25.27 -8.78
C ASP A 409 -2.11 26.51 -9.63
N MET A 410 -1.20 26.37 -10.60
CA MET A 410 -0.77 27.44 -11.51
C MET A 410 -0.85 27.04 -12.98
N ALA A 411 -0.55 25.78 -13.31
CA ALA A 411 -0.40 25.32 -14.69
C ALA A 411 -0.56 23.81 -14.84
N VAL A 412 -0.74 23.37 -16.09
CA VAL A 412 -0.68 21.97 -16.49
C VAL A 412 0.53 21.77 -17.43
N PHE A 413 1.30 20.73 -17.17
CA PHE A 413 2.39 20.29 -18.02
C PHE A 413 2.15 18.85 -18.46
N GLU A 414 2.51 18.55 -19.70
CA GLU A 414 2.51 17.21 -20.28
C GLU A 414 3.92 16.83 -20.74
N PHE A 415 4.25 15.55 -20.68
CA PHE A 415 5.49 15.04 -21.28
C PHE A 415 5.19 14.50 -22.69
N ILE A 416 5.61 15.22 -23.72
CA ILE A 416 5.38 14.90 -25.13
C ILE A 416 6.73 14.73 -25.81
N ASP A 417 6.96 13.58 -26.44
CA ASP A 417 8.21 13.24 -27.11
C ASP A 417 9.47 13.45 -26.24
N GLY A 418 9.33 13.13 -24.94
CA GLY A 418 10.41 13.27 -23.95
C GLY A 418 10.67 14.70 -23.49
N GLN A 419 9.84 15.66 -23.86
CA GLN A 419 9.95 17.06 -23.47
C GLN A 419 8.81 17.45 -22.51
N MET A 420 9.12 18.24 -21.48
CA MET A 420 8.12 18.89 -20.64
C MET A 420 7.49 20.06 -21.41
N VAL A 421 6.20 20.01 -21.59
CA VAL A 421 5.42 21.00 -22.37
C VAL A 421 4.39 21.65 -21.47
N LEU A 422 4.39 22.98 -21.35
CA LEU A 422 3.34 23.77 -20.71
C LEU A 422 2.14 23.84 -21.66
N THR A 423 1.01 23.24 -21.26
CA THR A 423 -0.18 23.12 -22.13
C THR A 423 -1.33 24.00 -21.67
N GLU A 424 -1.43 24.35 -20.38
CA GLU A 424 -2.52 25.15 -19.84
C GLU A 424 -2.05 26.06 -18.71
N LEU A 425 -2.64 27.26 -18.63
CA LEU A 425 -2.56 28.13 -17.46
C LEU A 425 -3.85 28.03 -16.65
N ILE A 426 -3.72 27.93 -15.32
CA ILE A 426 -4.89 27.96 -14.44
C ILE A 426 -5.46 29.39 -14.41
N PRO A 427 -6.81 29.55 -14.41
CA PRO A 427 -7.42 30.86 -14.35
C PRO A 427 -6.86 31.75 -13.24
N GLY A 428 -6.45 32.97 -13.61
CA GLY A 428 -5.84 33.93 -12.70
C GLY A 428 -4.31 33.79 -12.55
N THR A 429 -3.66 32.88 -13.30
CA THR A 429 -2.19 32.74 -13.35
C THR A 429 -1.66 33.25 -14.69
N THR A 430 -0.57 33.99 -14.66
CA THR A 430 0.13 34.46 -15.86
C THR A 430 1.28 33.56 -16.25
N LEU A 431 1.65 33.58 -17.52
CA LEU A 431 2.82 32.84 -18.04
C LEU A 431 4.10 33.28 -17.35
N GLU A 432 4.24 34.56 -17.02
CA GLU A 432 5.40 35.11 -16.32
C GLU A 432 5.53 34.52 -14.90
N GLU A 433 4.40 34.38 -14.18
CA GLU A 433 4.38 33.76 -12.87
C GLU A 433 4.78 32.27 -12.95
N VAL A 434 4.32 31.54 -13.97
CA VAL A 434 4.74 30.14 -14.18
C VAL A 434 6.23 30.05 -14.44
N ARG A 435 6.76 30.88 -15.36
CA ARG A 435 8.22 30.92 -15.64
C ARG A 435 9.05 31.24 -14.40
N LYS A 436 8.62 32.21 -13.60
CA LYS A 436 9.31 32.61 -12.37
C LYS A 436 9.35 31.48 -11.31
N ASN A 437 8.30 30.68 -11.25
CA ASN A 437 8.12 29.65 -10.23
C ASN A 437 8.50 28.23 -10.70
N THR A 438 9.00 28.06 -11.94
CA THR A 438 9.42 26.80 -12.52
C THR A 438 10.93 26.83 -12.79
N THR A 439 11.69 25.90 -12.20
CA THR A 439 13.12 25.81 -12.45
C THR A 439 13.48 24.76 -13.51
N ALA A 440 12.52 23.93 -13.92
CA ALA A 440 12.65 23.01 -15.05
C ALA A 440 12.64 23.78 -16.39
N HIS A 441 13.31 23.22 -17.40
CA HIS A 441 13.12 23.65 -18.78
C HIS A 441 11.84 23.06 -19.36
N PHE A 442 11.06 23.88 -20.04
CA PHE A 442 9.83 23.45 -20.69
C PHE A 442 9.58 24.21 -21.98
N VAL A 443 8.82 23.59 -22.87
CA VAL A 443 8.34 24.18 -24.13
C VAL A 443 6.92 24.73 -23.91
N GLU A 444 6.58 25.84 -24.53
CA GLU A 444 5.26 26.45 -24.41
C GLU A 444 4.41 26.10 -25.61
N LYS A 445 3.29 25.41 -25.38
CA LYS A 445 2.26 25.08 -26.39
C LYS A 445 0.89 25.20 -25.72
N LEU A 446 0.52 26.43 -25.32
CA LEU A 446 -0.77 26.72 -24.70
C LEU A 446 -1.91 26.41 -25.65
N ARG A 447 -2.96 25.72 -25.15
CA ARG A 447 -4.22 25.40 -25.82
C ARG A 447 -5.26 26.46 -25.56
#